data_c288c53d2ccd02276bcceac47d81a68b
#
_entry.id   c288c53d2ccd02276bcceac47d81a68b
#
_cell.length_a   1.000
_cell.length_b   1.000
_cell.length_c   1.000
_cell.angle_alpha   90.00
_cell.angle_beta   90.00
_cell.angle_gamma   90.00
#
_symmetry.space_group_name_H-M   'P 1'
#
loop_
_entity.id
_entity.type
_entity.pdbx_description
1 polymer ?
#
loop_
_entity_poly.entity_id
_entity_poly.type
_entity_poly.pdbx_seq_one_letter_code
_entity_poly.pdbx_strand_id
1 'polypeptide(L)'
;IASNMSLGVNLLLKLLQDVARVLGDDYDIEIVEAHHRLKKDAPSGTALKMAQVIADAVERNLDEVAVYARKGIIGQRTKKEIGIQTVRAGDIVGEHTVIFGGLGERI
;
A
#
# COMPACT_ATOMS: atom_id res chain seq x y z
N ILE A 1 8.88 22.53 -0.09
CA ILE A 1 9.17 21.25 -0.71
C ILE A 1 8.35 20.17 -0.03
N ALA A 2 7.68 19.40 -0.79
CA ALA A 2 6.87 18.33 -0.25
C ALA A 2 7.75 17.24 0.36
N SER A 3 7.33 16.67 1.48
CA SER A 3 8.07 15.62 2.16
C SER A 3 8.26 14.38 1.30
N ASN A 4 7.33 14.11 0.37
CA ASN A 4 7.41 12.96 -0.51
C ASN A 4 8.43 13.13 -1.64
N MET A 5 9.12 14.25 -1.67
CA MET A 5 10.18 14.51 -2.66
C MET A 5 11.54 14.04 -2.17
N SER A 6 11.63 13.38 -1.04
CA SER A 6 12.91 12.88 -0.55
C SER A 6 13.45 11.80 -1.48
N LEU A 7 14.78 11.72 -1.57
CA LEU A 7 15.46 10.71 -2.38
C LEU A 7 15.06 9.30 -1.94
N GLY A 8 14.98 9.07 -0.63
CA GLY A 8 14.62 7.75 -0.10
C GLY A 8 13.22 7.31 -0.50
N VAL A 9 12.25 8.22 -0.42
CA VAL A 9 10.88 7.90 -0.83
C VAL A 9 10.82 7.62 -2.33
N ASN A 10 11.51 8.44 -3.14
CA ASN A 10 11.51 8.22 -4.59
C ASN A 10 12.17 6.89 -4.97
N LEU A 11 13.25 6.52 -4.28
CA LEU A 11 13.88 5.22 -4.51
C LEU A 11 12.93 4.08 -4.14
N LEU A 12 12.23 4.20 -3.01
CA LEU A 12 11.28 3.18 -2.59
C LEU A 12 10.16 3.03 -3.62
N LEU A 13 9.64 4.13 -4.14
CA LEU A 13 8.58 4.07 -5.16
C LEU A 13 9.06 3.33 -6.41
N LYS A 14 10.31 3.57 -6.82
CA LYS A 14 10.88 2.87 -7.97
C LYS A 14 11.04 1.38 -7.69
N LEU A 15 11.49 1.03 -6.50
CA LEU A 15 11.63 -0.37 -6.10
C LEU A 15 10.27 -1.08 -6.07
N LEU A 16 9.25 -0.42 -5.54
CA LEU A 16 7.90 -0.98 -5.50
C LEU A 16 7.37 -1.25 -6.90
N GLN A 17 7.63 -0.33 -7.82
CA GLN A 17 7.24 -0.51 -9.22
C GLN A 17 7.88 -1.78 -9.81
N ASP A 18 9.18 -1.95 -9.60
CA ASP A 18 9.91 -3.09 -10.13
C ASP A 18 9.45 -4.40 -9.47
N VAL A 19 9.30 -4.41 -8.15
CA VAL A 19 8.84 -5.59 -7.42
C VAL A 19 7.45 -6.00 -7.88
N ALA A 20 6.53 -5.04 -8.00
CA ALA A 20 5.17 -5.33 -8.43
C ALA A 20 5.13 -5.94 -9.83
N ARG A 21 5.94 -5.43 -10.74
CA ARG A 21 6.01 -6.00 -12.10
C ARG A 21 6.51 -7.44 -12.10
N VAL A 22 7.57 -7.70 -11.32
CA VAL A 22 8.18 -9.03 -11.28
C VAL A 22 7.24 -10.04 -10.65
N LEU A 23 6.59 -9.69 -9.53
CA LEU A 23 5.72 -10.60 -8.81
C LEU A 23 4.36 -10.78 -9.48
N GLY A 24 3.87 -9.73 -10.14
CA GLY A 24 2.65 -9.80 -10.93
C GLY A 24 1.41 -10.19 -10.14
N ASP A 25 0.51 -10.93 -10.81
CA ASP A 25 -0.79 -11.27 -10.25
C ASP A 25 -0.75 -12.47 -9.29
N ASP A 26 0.41 -13.11 -9.12
CA ASP A 26 0.53 -14.27 -8.24
C ASP A 26 0.72 -13.87 -6.76
N TYR A 27 0.88 -12.58 -6.48
CA TYR A 27 1.08 -12.08 -5.13
C TYR A 27 -0.02 -11.09 -4.75
N ASP A 28 -0.56 -11.26 -3.55
CA ASP A 28 -1.52 -10.32 -2.98
C ASP A 28 -0.80 -9.11 -2.43
N ILE A 29 -1.36 -7.93 -2.66
CA ILE A 29 -0.72 -6.66 -2.31
C ILE A 29 -1.48 -5.98 -1.18
N GLU A 30 -0.79 -5.71 -0.07
CA GLU A 30 -1.36 -5.02 1.09
C GLU A 30 -0.40 -3.94 1.54
N ILE A 31 -0.95 -2.77 1.87
CA ILE A 31 -0.19 -1.64 2.37
C ILE A 31 -0.70 -1.30 3.76
N VAL A 32 0.22 -1.16 4.72
CA VAL A 32 -0.12 -0.73 6.08
C VAL A 32 0.65 0.54 6.36
N GLU A 33 -0.07 1.60 6.75
CA GLU A 33 0.57 2.84 7.15
C GLU A 33 0.16 3.21 8.56
N ALA A 34 1.10 3.79 9.32
CA ALA A 34 0.84 4.20 10.69
C ALA A 34 1.38 5.61 10.90
N HIS A 35 0.58 6.45 11.53
CA HIS A 35 0.94 7.82 11.88
C HIS A 35 0.36 8.18 13.25
N HIS A 36 0.76 9.34 13.76
CA HIS A 36 0.32 9.82 15.06
C HIS A 36 -1.19 10.08 15.09
N ARG A 37 -1.72 10.10 16.31
CA ARG A 37 -3.16 10.22 16.53
C ARG A 37 -3.77 11.53 16.05
N LEU A 38 -2.98 12.55 15.81
CA LEU A 38 -3.45 13.87 15.40
C LEU A 38 -3.53 14.06 13.89
N LYS A 39 -3.04 13.08 13.12
CA LYS A 39 -3.11 13.16 11.65
C LYS A 39 -4.56 13.06 11.20
N LYS A 40 -5.00 14.01 10.39
CA LYS A 40 -6.42 14.16 10.05
C LYS A 40 -6.84 13.44 8.79
N ASP A 41 -5.94 13.31 7.82
CA ASP A 41 -6.24 12.61 6.57
C ASP A 41 -5.87 11.13 6.67
N ALA A 42 -6.55 10.31 5.91
CA ALA A 42 -6.31 8.87 5.84
C ALA A 42 -6.84 8.31 4.52
N PRO A 43 -6.11 7.44 3.86
CA PRO A 43 -4.72 7.07 4.13
C PRO A 43 -3.77 8.24 3.89
N SER A 44 -2.52 8.10 4.33
CA SER A 44 -1.53 9.16 4.10
C SER A 44 -1.26 9.34 2.59
N GLY A 45 -0.80 10.55 2.24
CA GLY A 45 -0.42 10.82 0.85
C GLY A 45 0.64 9.87 0.33
N THR A 46 1.62 9.52 1.16
CA THR A 46 2.67 8.57 0.79
C THR A 46 2.09 7.17 0.53
N ALA A 47 1.17 6.71 1.38
CA ALA A 47 0.54 5.40 1.17
C ALA A 47 -0.26 5.36 -0.13
N LEU A 48 -1.00 6.43 -0.42
CA LEU A 48 -1.75 6.51 -1.68
C LEU A 48 -0.81 6.54 -2.88
N LYS A 49 0.32 7.23 -2.76
CA LYS A 49 1.32 7.27 -3.83
C LYS A 49 1.91 5.88 -4.07
N MET A 50 2.23 5.15 -3.02
CA MET A 50 2.71 3.78 -3.13
C MET A 50 1.68 2.89 -3.82
N ALA A 51 0.43 2.99 -3.41
CA ALA A 51 -0.65 2.21 -3.99
C ALA A 51 -0.82 2.51 -5.48
N GLN A 52 -0.74 3.79 -5.86
CA GLN A 52 -0.89 4.20 -7.26
C GLN A 52 0.25 3.66 -8.13
N VAL A 53 1.49 3.76 -7.64
CA VAL A 53 2.66 3.26 -8.37
C VAL A 53 2.54 1.75 -8.58
N ILE A 54 2.12 1.02 -7.55
CA ILE A 54 1.93 -0.42 -7.65
C ILE A 54 0.80 -0.78 -8.60
N ALA A 55 -0.35 -0.10 -8.47
CA ALA A 55 -1.51 -0.35 -9.33
C ALA A 55 -1.14 -0.14 -10.80
N ASP A 56 -0.43 0.95 -11.10
CA ASP A 56 0.00 1.24 -12.47
C ASP A 56 0.94 0.15 -12.99
N ALA A 57 1.86 -0.32 -12.14
CA ALA A 57 2.83 -1.34 -12.53
C ALA A 57 2.15 -2.67 -12.88
N VAL A 58 1.05 -3.02 -12.23
CA VAL A 58 0.31 -4.25 -12.49
C VAL A 58 -0.94 -4.01 -13.35
N GLU A 59 -1.07 -2.81 -13.91
CA GLU A 59 -2.13 -2.45 -14.85
C GLU A 59 -3.53 -2.59 -14.25
N ARG A 60 -3.70 -2.09 -13.02
CA ARG A 60 -4.99 -2.06 -12.33
C ARG A 60 -5.41 -0.61 -12.09
N ASN A 61 -6.72 -0.37 -12.12
CA ASN A 61 -7.27 0.93 -11.74
C ASN A 61 -7.42 0.97 -10.23
N LEU A 62 -6.65 1.83 -9.56
CA LEU A 62 -6.64 1.89 -8.10
C LEU A 62 -8.04 2.17 -7.53
N ASP A 63 -8.81 3.06 -8.14
CA ASP A 63 -10.14 3.40 -7.64
C ASP A 63 -11.07 2.19 -7.62
N GLU A 64 -10.86 1.23 -8.53
CA GLU A 64 -11.68 0.03 -8.60
C GLU A 64 -11.21 -1.07 -7.66
N VAL A 65 -9.91 -1.15 -7.39
CA VAL A 65 -9.35 -2.29 -6.65
C VAL A 65 -8.95 -1.97 -5.22
N ALA A 66 -8.92 -0.69 -4.82
CA ALA A 66 -8.52 -0.32 -3.47
C ALA A 66 -9.55 -0.79 -2.45
N VAL A 67 -9.07 -1.41 -1.38
CA VAL A 67 -9.90 -1.86 -0.25
C VAL A 67 -9.35 -1.23 1.02
N TYR A 68 -10.16 -0.38 1.65
CA TYR A 68 -9.72 0.39 2.82
C TYR A 68 -10.19 -0.21 4.15
N ALA A 69 -11.16 -1.11 4.11
CA ALA A 69 -11.67 -1.73 5.32
C ALA A 69 -12.27 -3.10 5.01
N ARG A 70 -12.09 -4.01 5.97
CA ARG A 70 -12.70 -5.34 5.88
C ARG A 70 -13.36 -5.63 7.22
N LYS A 71 -14.65 -5.98 7.18
CA LYS A 71 -15.41 -6.28 8.38
C LYS A 71 -16.54 -7.24 8.05
N GLY A 72 -16.78 -8.20 8.92
CA GLY A 72 -17.89 -9.13 8.77
C GLY A 72 -17.55 -10.30 7.86
N ILE A 73 -18.58 -10.92 7.32
CA ILE A 73 -18.43 -12.05 6.43
C ILE A 73 -18.36 -11.51 5.00
N ILE A 74 -17.14 -11.26 4.53
CA ILE A 74 -16.92 -10.57 3.27
C ILE A 74 -16.47 -11.49 2.14
N GLY A 75 -16.37 -12.80 2.43
CA GLY A 75 -15.85 -13.77 1.45
C GLY A 75 -14.34 -13.75 1.38
N GLN A 76 -13.81 -14.51 0.44
CA GLN A 76 -12.36 -14.58 0.26
C GLN A 76 -11.82 -13.32 -0.40
N ARG A 77 -10.57 -13.02 -0.12
CA ARG A 77 -9.87 -11.92 -0.76
C ARG A 77 -9.80 -12.16 -2.28
N THR A 78 -10.08 -11.14 -3.06
CA THR A 78 -9.92 -11.23 -4.51
C THR A 78 -8.45 -11.05 -4.89
N LYS A 79 -8.07 -11.57 -6.05
CA LYS A 79 -6.69 -11.46 -6.54
C LYS A 79 -6.30 -10.02 -6.88
N LYS A 80 -7.23 -9.24 -7.34
CA LYS A 80 -6.92 -7.90 -7.85
C LYS A 80 -6.98 -6.80 -6.81
N GLU A 81 -7.59 -7.04 -5.67
CA GLU A 81 -7.70 -5.97 -4.68
C GLU A 81 -6.34 -5.61 -4.08
N ILE A 82 -6.19 -4.33 -3.77
CA ILE A 82 -5.03 -3.79 -3.08
C ILE A 82 -5.54 -3.23 -1.77
N GLY A 83 -5.13 -3.85 -0.66
CA GLY A 83 -5.56 -3.41 0.66
C GLY A 83 -4.71 -2.25 1.14
N ILE A 84 -5.35 -1.25 1.77
CA ILE A 84 -4.66 -0.09 2.33
C ILE A 84 -5.19 0.11 3.75
N GLN A 85 -4.36 -0.25 4.74
CA GLN A 85 -4.74 -0.23 6.15
C GLN A 85 -4.14 0.99 6.82
N THR A 86 -4.94 1.67 7.63
CA THR A 86 -4.55 2.90 8.32
C THR A 86 -4.51 2.70 9.81
N VAL A 87 -3.39 3.01 10.44
CA VAL A 87 -3.23 2.99 11.90
C VAL A 87 -2.95 4.40 12.38
N ARG A 88 -3.68 4.82 13.42
CA ARG A 88 -3.48 6.11 14.10
C ARG A 88 -3.24 5.84 15.57
N ALA A 89 -2.05 6.15 16.06
CA ALA A 89 -1.71 5.84 17.45
C ALA A 89 -0.55 6.69 17.94
N GLY A 90 -0.65 7.15 19.17
CA GLY A 90 0.44 7.83 19.87
C GLY A 90 1.06 8.97 19.08
N ASP A 91 2.38 8.97 19.05
CA ASP A 91 3.18 9.97 18.35
C ASP A 91 3.96 9.38 17.18
N ILE A 92 3.47 8.31 16.60
CA ILE A 92 4.15 7.66 15.47
C ILE A 92 4.40 8.68 14.37
N VAL A 93 5.67 8.82 13.97
CA VAL A 93 6.07 9.80 12.97
C VAL A 93 5.58 9.41 11.57
N GLY A 94 5.70 8.14 11.25
CA GLY A 94 5.22 7.61 9.98
C GLY A 94 5.91 6.29 9.68
N GLU A 95 5.11 5.25 9.43
CA GLU A 95 5.61 3.92 9.07
C GLU A 95 4.79 3.42 7.91
N HIS A 96 5.46 2.85 6.92
CA HIS A 96 4.81 2.31 5.74
C HIS A 96 5.37 0.93 5.47
N THR A 97 4.47 -0.05 5.37
CA THR A 97 4.84 -1.43 5.07
C THR A 97 4.04 -1.89 3.86
N VAL A 98 4.73 -2.44 2.87
CA VAL A 98 4.07 -3.07 1.73
C VAL A 98 4.34 -4.56 1.80
N ILE A 99 3.28 -5.35 1.76
CA ILE A 99 3.36 -6.81 1.84
C ILE A 99 2.94 -7.38 0.49
N PHE A 100 3.79 -8.24 -0.07
CA PHE A 100 3.45 -9.06 -1.22
C PHE A 100 3.36 -10.50 -0.72
N GLY A 101 2.13 -11.02 -0.62
CA GLY A 101 1.88 -12.35 -0.09
C GLY A 101 1.60 -13.34 -1.19
N GLY A 102 2.47 -14.34 -1.32
CA GLY A 102 2.29 -15.42 -2.29
C GLY A 102 2.15 -16.76 -1.59
N LEU A 103 2.03 -17.83 -2.36
CA LEU A 103 1.98 -19.17 -1.81
C LEU A 103 3.36 -19.58 -1.31
N GLY A 104 3.44 -19.85 0.00
CA GLY A 104 4.69 -20.28 0.62
C GLY A 104 5.74 -19.20 0.81
N GLU A 105 5.40 -17.95 0.48
CA GLU A 105 6.39 -16.88 0.53
C GLU A 105 5.72 -15.52 0.75
N ARG A 106 6.41 -14.66 1.46
CA ARG A 106 5.92 -13.31 1.75
C ARG A 106 7.10 -12.34 1.70
N ILE A 107 6.92 -11.32 0.96
CA ILE A 107 7.93 -10.26 0.83
C ILE A 107 7.35 -8.95 1.32
#